data_c74d91847368e45cd025424cfd2561f5
#
_entry.id   c74d91847368e45cd025424cfd2561f5
#
_cell.length_a   1.000
_cell.length_b   1.000
_cell.length_c   1.000
_cell.angle_alpha   90.00
_cell.angle_beta   90.00
_cell.angle_gamma   90.00
#
_symmetry.space_group_name_H-M   'P 1'
#
loop_
_entity.id
_entity.type
_entity.pdbx_description
1 polymer ?
#
loop_
_entity_poly.entity_id
_entity_poly.type
_entity_poly.pdbx_seq_one_letter_code
_entity_poly.pdbx_strand_id
1 'polypeptide(L)'
;MPKKFSFAKKFAVCFILSVLSASTLLLIGADISKWIRPIFIFRLAAILFITPYILLPIWEYKERRLLKSFSSLYNHAQDGVAFLTGLCIAIFGWKKIFGMQFRTPLSVSDLPMSSLRGEALTWFYFGHSTVFGLIIAFLQVIGSLLLFFRRTRLFAIFILLPVMLNILLIDIFYQLNPGALLQSLVLTGGLVYLLSNYYQELTSFLFKVHDNPSRKKNQQMASSRSKFLTCFFICLFCQSFRTKRIPGFWRIQSKKHHTKWEKCHTGFLSGQ
;
A
#
# COMPACT_ATOMS: atom_id res chain seq x y z
N MET A 1 4.37 31.29 -21.47
CA MET A 1 4.75 30.26 -22.44
C MET A 1 4.22 28.91 -21.98
N PRO A 2 3.58 28.10 -22.81
CA PRO A 2 3.09 26.78 -22.41
C PRO A 2 4.27 25.85 -22.05
N LYS A 3 4.20 25.23 -20.88
CA LYS A 3 5.25 24.38 -20.33
C LYS A 3 5.33 23.08 -21.13
N LYS A 4 6.40 22.89 -21.91
CA LYS A 4 6.67 21.62 -22.60
C LYS A 4 7.27 20.64 -21.59
N PHE A 5 6.71 19.43 -21.51
CA PHE A 5 7.24 18.36 -20.67
C PHE A 5 8.32 17.58 -21.41
N SER A 6 9.36 17.16 -20.69
CA SER A 6 10.39 16.26 -21.24
C SER A 6 9.79 14.94 -21.70
N PHE A 7 10.36 14.35 -22.77
CA PHE A 7 9.97 13.02 -23.26
C PHE A 7 9.98 11.98 -22.15
N ALA A 8 10.99 12.00 -21.28
CA ALA A 8 11.08 11.07 -20.14
C ALA A 8 9.87 11.16 -19.19
N LYS A 9 9.33 12.37 -18.94
CA LYS A 9 8.13 12.55 -18.11
C LYS A 9 6.87 12.00 -18.77
N LYS A 10 6.73 12.20 -20.09
CA LYS A 10 5.60 11.65 -20.86
C LYS A 10 5.68 10.13 -20.91
N PHE A 11 6.87 9.58 -21.14
CA PHE A 11 7.10 8.14 -21.13
C PHE A 11 6.77 7.54 -19.76
N ALA A 12 7.25 8.13 -18.67
CA ALA A 12 6.99 7.65 -17.31
C ALA A 12 5.48 7.61 -16.98
N VAL A 13 4.72 8.66 -17.31
CA VAL A 13 3.27 8.68 -17.07
C VAL A 13 2.55 7.62 -17.90
N CYS A 14 2.93 7.45 -19.17
CA CYS A 14 2.36 6.42 -20.05
C CYS A 14 2.68 5.01 -19.55
N PHE A 15 3.93 4.77 -19.13
CA PHE A 15 4.36 3.50 -18.55
C PHE A 15 3.54 3.13 -17.32
N ILE A 16 3.45 4.04 -16.35
CA ILE A 16 2.72 3.78 -15.10
C ILE A 16 1.23 3.61 -15.38
N LEU A 17 0.67 4.42 -16.26
CA LEU A 17 -0.73 4.31 -16.65
C LEU A 17 -1.03 2.96 -17.32
N SER A 18 -0.14 2.46 -18.18
CA SER A 18 -0.29 1.16 -18.83
C SER A 18 -0.27 0.01 -17.82
N VAL A 19 0.70 0.03 -16.90
CA VAL A 19 0.83 -1.00 -15.86
C VAL A 19 -0.36 -0.97 -14.92
N LEU A 20 -0.79 0.21 -14.45
CA LEU A 20 -1.95 0.37 -13.58
C LEU A 20 -3.25 -0.06 -14.26
N SER A 21 -3.48 0.31 -15.51
CA SER A 21 -4.72 -0.05 -16.21
C SER A 21 -4.83 -1.55 -16.44
N ALA A 22 -3.74 -2.20 -16.87
CA ALA A 22 -3.69 -3.65 -17.02
C ALA A 22 -3.87 -4.37 -15.67
N SER A 23 -3.18 -3.91 -14.64
CA SER A 23 -3.26 -4.44 -13.27
C SER A 23 -4.67 -4.29 -12.68
N THR A 24 -5.32 -3.13 -12.87
CA THR A 24 -6.71 -2.89 -12.44
C THR A 24 -7.67 -3.87 -13.12
N LEU A 25 -7.50 -4.07 -14.43
CA LEU A 25 -8.35 -5.01 -15.16
C LEU A 25 -8.15 -6.45 -14.69
N LEU A 26 -6.91 -6.86 -14.43
CA LEU A 26 -6.64 -8.21 -13.90
C LEU A 26 -7.23 -8.39 -12.49
N LEU A 27 -7.18 -7.36 -11.65
CA LEU A 27 -7.78 -7.39 -10.31
C LEU A 27 -9.30 -7.57 -10.37
N ILE A 28 -9.98 -6.77 -11.19
CA ILE A 28 -11.43 -6.86 -11.39
C ILE A 28 -11.78 -8.16 -12.13
N GLY A 29 -10.97 -8.51 -13.12
CA GLY A 29 -11.13 -9.71 -13.93
C GLY A 29 -11.07 -11.00 -13.12
N ALA A 30 -10.25 -11.04 -12.07
CA ALA A 30 -10.18 -12.19 -11.16
C ALA A 30 -11.54 -12.46 -10.48
N ASP A 31 -12.26 -11.42 -10.10
CA ASP A 31 -13.59 -11.54 -9.47
C ASP A 31 -14.68 -11.96 -10.49
N ILE A 32 -14.52 -11.55 -11.76
CA ILE A 32 -15.49 -11.79 -12.85
C ILE A 32 -15.15 -13.07 -13.65
N SER A 33 -14.00 -13.69 -13.39
CA SER A 33 -13.53 -14.88 -14.14
C SER A 33 -14.50 -16.07 -14.10
N LYS A 34 -15.44 -16.09 -13.18
CA LYS A 34 -16.55 -17.06 -13.12
C LYS A 34 -17.56 -16.91 -14.26
N TRP A 35 -17.67 -15.71 -14.83
CA TRP A 35 -18.65 -15.35 -15.86
C TRP A 35 -18.03 -15.18 -17.24
N ILE A 36 -16.75 -14.76 -17.29
CA ILE A 36 -16.02 -14.45 -18.52
C ILE A 36 -14.78 -15.34 -18.58
N ARG A 37 -14.56 -15.94 -19.76
CA ARG A 37 -13.36 -16.77 -19.98
C ARG A 37 -12.08 -15.94 -19.70
N PRO A 38 -11.13 -16.44 -18.92
CA PRO A 38 -9.92 -15.70 -18.53
C PRO A 38 -9.12 -15.15 -19.72
N ILE A 39 -9.16 -15.84 -20.86
CA ILE A 39 -8.44 -15.42 -22.08
C ILE A 39 -8.85 -14.05 -22.59
N PHE A 40 -10.15 -13.68 -22.45
CA PHE A 40 -10.61 -12.35 -22.86
C PHE A 40 -10.09 -11.25 -21.91
N ILE A 41 -10.02 -11.56 -20.60
CA ILE A 41 -9.48 -10.65 -19.61
C ILE A 41 -8.00 -10.38 -19.88
N PHE A 42 -7.20 -11.43 -20.16
CA PHE A 42 -5.78 -11.30 -20.49
C PHE A 42 -5.56 -10.54 -21.81
N ARG A 43 -6.36 -10.80 -22.85
CA ARG A 43 -6.28 -10.06 -24.12
C ARG A 43 -6.57 -8.58 -23.92
N LEU A 44 -7.63 -8.26 -23.18
CA LEU A 44 -7.98 -6.86 -22.91
C LEU A 44 -6.92 -6.16 -22.04
N ALA A 45 -6.35 -6.86 -21.05
CA ALA A 45 -5.24 -6.35 -20.25
C ALA A 45 -4.01 -6.05 -21.11
N ALA A 46 -3.67 -6.93 -22.06
CA ALA A 46 -2.59 -6.72 -23.01
C ALA A 46 -2.84 -5.50 -23.91
N ILE A 47 -4.06 -5.31 -24.41
CA ILE A 47 -4.45 -4.14 -25.20
C ILE A 47 -4.28 -2.86 -24.36
N LEU A 48 -4.79 -2.84 -23.12
CA LEU A 48 -4.66 -1.69 -22.23
C LEU A 48 -3.19 -1.39 -21.87
N PHE A 49 -2.36 -2.44 -21.75
CA PHE A 49 -0.94 -2.28 -21.51
C PHE A 49 -0.22 -1.65 -22.70
N ILE A 50 -0.55 -2.03 -23.94
CA ILE A 50 0.11 -1.56 -25.14
C ILE A 50 -0.38 -0.16 -25.58
N THR A 51 -1.65 0.16 -25.34
CA THR A 51 -2.30 1.39 -25.82
C THR A 51 -1.52 2.69 -25.49
N PRO A 52 -1.03 2.95 -24.26
CA PRO A 52 -0.29 4.18 -23.97
C PRO A 52 1.02 4.31 -24.75
N TYR A 53 1.66 3.21 -25.13
CA TYR A 53 2.89 3.24 -25.94
C TYR A 53 2.61 3.61 -27.38
N ILE A 54 1.47 3.21 -27.92
CA ILE A 54 1.04 3.61 -29.28
C ILE A 54 0.63 5.09 -29.28
N LEU A 55 -0.01 5.56 -28.21
CA LEU A 55 -0.43 6.95 -28.09
C LEU A 55 0.73 7.93 -27.87
N LEU A 56 1.83 7.50 -27.27
CA LEU A 56 2.98 8.35 -26.96
C LEU A 56 3.63 8.97 -28.21
N PRO A 57 3.98 8.22 -29.28
CA PRO A 57 4.53 8.80 -30.50
C PRO A 57 3.52 9.71 -31.21
N ILE A 58 2.24 9.40 -31.18
CA ILE A 58 1.18 10.24 -31.74
C ILE A 58 1.10 11.59 -30.99
N TRP A 59 1.22 11.55 -29.66
CA TRP A 59 1.26 12.73 -28.81
C TRP A 59 2.46 13.60 -29.16
N GLU A 60 3.67 13.01 -29.24
CA GLU A 60 4.91 13.72 -29.53
C GLU A 60 4.87 14.32 -30.95
N TYR A 61 4.37 13.59 -31.94
CA TYR A 61 4.20 14.04 -33.32
C TYR A 61 3.25 15.27 -33.41
N LYS A 62 2.08 15.17 -32.76
CA LYS A 62 1.11 16.28 -32.74
C LYS A 62 1.67 17.52 -32.03
N GLU A 63 2.40 17.36 -30.93
CA GLU A 63 2.99 18.48 -30.20
C GLU A 63 4.07 19.21 -31.01
N ARG A 64 4.88 18.44 -31.75
CA ARG A 64 5.88 19.02 -32.67
C ARG A 64 5.25 19.73 -33.85
N ARG A 65 4.23 19.13 -34.47
CA ARG A 65 3.61 19.63 -35.67
C ARG A 65 2.72 20.87 -35.42
N LEU A 66 1.97 20.87 -34.34
CA LEU A 66 1.02 21.92 -34.01
C LEU A 66 1.62 23.06 -33.19
N LEU A 67 2.89 22.93 -32.76
CA LEU A 67 3.58 23.89 -31.88
C LEU A 67 2.78 24.22 -30.60
N LYS A 68 1.78 23.40 -30.27
CA LYS A 68 0.93 23.55 -29.09
C LYS A 68 1.38 22.59 -27.99
N SER A 69 1.46 23.13 -26.79
CA SER A 69 1.71 22.25 -25.60
C SER A 69 0.44 21.51 -25.21
N PHE A 70 0.50 20.20 -25.16
CA PHE A 70 -0.56 19.35 -24.64
C PHE A 70 -0.42 19.14 -23.12
N SER A 71 -0.13 20.20 -22.38
CA SER A 71 -0.03 20.16 -20.91
C SER A 71 -1.31 19.64 -20.24
N SER A 72 -2.46 19.92 -20.85
CA SER A 72 -3.75 19.39 -20.39
C SER A 72 -3.78 17.87 -20.47
N LEU A 73 -3.28 17.25 -21.55
CA LEU A 73 -3.23 15.79 -21.70
C LEU A 73 -2.33 15.15 -20.66
N TYR A 74 -1.17 15.75 -20.37
CA TYR A 74 -0.28 15.27 -19.31
C TYR A 74 -0.96 15.31 -17.94
N ASN A 75 -1.66 16.39 -17.63
CA ASN A 75 -2.40 16.52 -16.37
C ASN A 75 -3.54 15.48 -16.26
N HIS A 76 -4.28 15.20 -17.34
CA HIS A 76 -5.30 14.17 -17.36
C HIS A 76 -4.69 12.76 -17.19
N ALA A 77 -3.52 12.52 -17.81
CA ALA A 77 -2.82 11.25 -17.60
C ALA A 77 -2.39 11.05 -16.14
N GLN A 78 -1.90 12.11 -15.48
CA GLN A 78 -1.61 12.07 -14.03
C GLN A 78 -2.86 11.85 -13.17
N ASP A 79 -3.98 12.46 -13.55
CA ASP A 79 -5.26 12.19 -12.86
C ASP A 79 -5.71 10.75 -13.06
N GLY A 80 -5.49 10.20 -14.26
CA GLY A 80 -5.73 8.78 -14.53
C GLY A 80 -4.90 7.86 -13.64
N VAL A 81 -3.61 8.16 -13.45
CA VAL A 81 -2.75 7.41 -12.50
C VAL A 81 -3.31 7.48 -11.08
N ALA A 82 -3.67 8.68 -10.60
CA ALA A 82 -4.24 8.83 -9.26
C ALA A 82 -5.57 8.11 -9.11
N PHE A 83 -6.42 8.16 -10.15
CA PHE A 83 -7.72 7.49 -10.15
C PHE A 83 -7.58 5.97 -10.11
N LEU A 84 -6.76 5.38 -10.99
CA LEU A 84 -6.57 3.93 -11.03
C LEU A 84 -5.90 3.40 -9.76
N THR A 85 -4.88 4.10 -9.26
CA THR A 85 -4.23 3.74 -7.98
C THR A 85 -5.24 3.78 -6.84
N GLY A 86 -6.01 4.86 -6.70
CA GLY A 86 -7.03 5.01 -5.69
C GLY A 86 -8.13 3.97 -5.82
N LEU A 87 -8.62 3.71 -7.04
CA LEU A 87 -9.67 2.71 -7.29
C LEU A 87 -9.23 1.32 -6.82
N CYS A 88 -8.01 0.89 -7.19
CA CYS A 88 -7.50 -0.42 -6.78
C CYS A 88 -7.35 -0.52 -5.25
N ILE A 89 -6.77 0.50 -4.61
CA ILE A 89 -6.60 0.51 -3.14
C ILE A 89 -7.97 0.50 -2.46
N ALA A 90 -8.96 1.24 -2.99
CA ALA A 90 -10.33 1.22 -2.48
C ALA A 90 -10.97 -0.17 -2.58
N ILE A 91 -10.80 -0.87 -3.71
CA ILE A 91 -11.30 -2.24 -3.90
C ILE A 91 -10.71 -3.17 -2.83
N PHE A 92 -9.41 -3.08 -2.54
CA PHE A 92 -8.80 -3.87 -1.46
C PHE A 92 -9.32 -3.49 -0.07
N GLY A 93 -9.54 -2.20 0.18
CA GLY A 93 -10.18 -1.73 1.41
C GLY A 93 -11.59 -2.30 1.59
N TRP A 94 -12.42 -2.23 0.55
CA TRP A 94 -13.77 -2.80 0.55
C TRP A 94 -13.77 -4.31 0.75
N LYS A 95 -12.87 -5.06 0.09
CA LYS A 95 -12.73 -6.51 0.28
C LYS A 95 -12.43 -6.86 1.75
N LYS A 96 -11.69 -6.03 2.47
CA LYS A 96 -11.44 -6.19 3.91
C LYS A 96 -12.68 -5.90 4.75
N ILE A 97 -13.40 -4.80 4.46
CA ILE A 97 -14.64 -4.42 5.18
C ILE A 97 -15.70 -5.53 5.06
N PHE A 98 -15.87 -6.10 3.86
CA PHE A 98 -16.83 -7.18 3.64
C PHE A 98 -16.32 -8.57 4.07
N GLY A 99 -15.16 -8.65 4.74
CA GLY A 99 -14.61 -9.92 5.21
C GLY A 99 -14.25 -10.90 4.10
N MET A 100 -13.98 -10.40 2.88
CA MET A 100 -13.52 -11.24 1.77
C MET A 100 -12.03 -11.58 1.87
N GLN A 101 -11.29 -10.86 2.70
CA GLN A 101 -9.89 -11.10 3.05
C GLN A 101 -9.78 -11.48 4.53
N PHE A 102 -8.63 -12.03 4.90
CA PHE A 102 -8.32 -12.45 6.28
C PHE A 102 -9.22 -13.59 6.82
N ARG A 103 -9.76 -14.41 5.92
CA ARG A 103 -10.44 -15.65 6.32
C ARG A 103 -9.43 -16.74 6.57
N THR A 104 -9.35 -17.19 7.80
CA THR A 104 -8.54 -18.38 8.15
C THR A 104 -9.32 -19.63 7.77
N PRO A 105 -8.78 -20.52 6.90
CA PRO A 105 -9.42 -21.79 6.63
C PRO A 105 -9.44 -22.65 7.90
N LEU A 106 -10.58 -23.25 8.21
CA LEU A 106 -10.74 -24.14 9.38
C LEU A 106 -9.76 -25.32 9.37
N SER A 107 -9.42 -25.82 8.18
CA SER A 107 -8.44 -26.89 7.99
C SER A 107 -7.02 -26.57 8.47
N VAL A 108 -6.72 -25.28 8.66
CA VAL A 108 -5.38 -24.80 9.06
C VAL A 108 -5.36 -24.40 10.54
N SER A 109 -6.52 -24.24 11.19
CA SER A 109 -6.62 -23.79 12.58
C SER A 109 -6.05 -24.77 13.61
N ASP A 110 -6.04 -26.07 13.29
CA ASP A 110 -5.58 -27.13 14.20
C ASP A 110 -4.10 -27.47 13.99
N LEU A 111 -3.44 -26.84 13.00
CA LEU A 111 -2.03 -27.10 12.73
C LEU A 111 -1.13 -26.34 13.70
N PRO A 112 0.03 -26.91 14.09
CA PRO A 112 1.00 -26.20 14.90
C PRO A 112 1.57 -25.00 14.13
N MET A 113 1.77 -23.86 14.80
CA MET A 113 2.25 -22.62 14.19
C MET A 113 3.54 -22.78 13.39
N SER A 114 4.40 -23.74 13.78
CA SER A 114 5.66 -24.04 13.11
C SER A 114 5.50 -24.65 11.71
N SER A 115 4.33 -25.21 11.40
CA SER A 115 4.02 -25.82 10.10
C SER A 115 3.26 -24.88 9.16
N LEU A 116 2.85 -23.70 9.65
CA LEU A 116 2.08 -22.74 8.86
C LEU A 116 2.96 -21.99 7.85
N ARG A 117 2.45 -21.86 6.62
CA ARG A 117 3.06 -20.98 5.62
C ARG A 117 2.86 -19.50 6.03
N GLY A 118 3.74 -18.61 5.54
CA GLY A 118 3.67 -17.19 5.84
C GLY A 118 2.33 -16.54 5.50
N GLU A 119 1.69 -16.95 4.42
CA GLU A 119 0.34 -16.51 4.07
C GLU A 119 -0.68 -16.85 5.17
N ALA A 120 -0.70 -18.07 5.68
CA ALA A 120 -1.60 -18.47 6.74
C ALA A 120 -1.34 -17.68 8.04
N LEU A 121 -0.05 -17.48 8.40
CA LEU A 121 0.33 -16.65 9.54
C LEU A 121 -0.19 -15.21 9.40
N THR A 122 -0.12 -14.64 8.20
CA THR A 122 -0.66 -13.30 7.91
C THR A 122 -2.18 -13.26 8.10
N TRP A 123 -2.89 -14.29 7.61
CA TRP A 123 -4.34 -14.39 7.79
C TRP A 123 -4.73 -14.54 9.26
N PHE A 124 -4.01 -15.34 10.05
CA PHE A 124 -4.23 -15.43 11.49
C PHE A 124 -3.95 -14.12 12.20
N TYR A 125 -2.87 -13.42 11.85
CA TYR A 125 -2.52 -12.13 12.46
C TYR A 125 -3.62 -11.09 12.25
N PHE A 126 -4.06 -10.88 11.02
CA PHE A 126 -5.11 -9.90 10.71
C PHE A 126 -6.50 -10.38 11.12
N GLY A 127 -6.78 -11.68 11.04
CA GLY A 127 -8.05 -12.28 11.44
C GLY A 127 -8.26 -12.30 12.95
N HIS A 128 -7.19 -12.24 13.76
CA HIS A 128 -7.28 -12.21 15.20
C HIS A 128 -7.97 -10.94 15.75
N SER A 129 -7.80 -9.81 15.08
CA SER A 129 -8.42 -8.55 15.47
C SER A 129 -9.17 -7.92 14.31
N THR A 130 -10.48 -8.15 14.26
CA THR A 130 -11.37 -7.56 13.24
C THR A 130 -11.29 -6.04 13.23
N VAL A 131 -11.19 -5.42 14.42
CA VAL A 131 -11.07 -3.95 14.56
C VAL A 131 -9.80 -3.44 13.90
N PHE A 132 -8.67 -4.12 14.08
CA PHE A 132 -7.41 -3.75 13.45
C PHE A 132 -7.49 -3.82 11.92
N GLY A 133 -8.06 -4.90 11.40
CA GLY A 133 -8.31 -5.07 9.96
C GLY A 133 -9.21 -3.97 9.40
N LEU A 134 -10.27 -3.60 10.13
CA LEU A 134 -11.17 -2.50 9.75
C LEU A 134 -10.48 -1.13 9.74
N ILE A 135 -9.61 -0.83 10.72
CA ILE A 135 -8.85 0.43 10.74
C ILE A 135 -8.00 0.55 9.47
N ILE A 136 -7.26 -0.50 9.10
CA ILE A 136 -6.47 -0.51 7.86
C ILE A 136 -7.36 -0.34 6.63
N ALA A 137 -8.50 -1.03 6.60
CA ALA A 137 -9.46 -0.93 5.51
C ALA A 137 -10.02 0.49 5.35
N PHE A 138 -10.41 1.13 6.45
CA PHE A 138 -10.88 2.51 6.43
C PHE A 138 -9.79 3.51 5.99
N LEU A 139 -8.55 3.34 6.44
CA LEU A 139 -7.43 4.16 5.96
C LEU A 139 -7.23 4.01 4.44
N GLN A 140 -7.38 2.80 3.90
CA GLN A 140 -7.31 2.56 2.47
C GLN A 140 -8.46 3.23 1.72
N VAL A 141 -9.70 3.08 2.17
CA VAL A 141 -10.88 3.65 1.50
C VAL A 141 -10.86 5.17 1.58
N ILE A 142 -10.66 5.75 2.77
CA ILE A 142 -10.63 7.21 2.96
C ILE A 142 -9.45 7.82 2.21
N GLY A 143 -8.27 7.23 2.33
CA GLY A 143 -7.09 7.70 1.60
C GLY A 143 -7.30 7.65 0.08
N SER A 144 -7.96 6.60 -0.43
CA SER A 144 -8.30 6.48 -1.86
C SER A 144 -9.28 7.56 -2.31
N LEU A 145 -10.30 7.86 -1.52
CA LEU A 145 -11.24 8.95 -1.81
C LEU A 145 -10.53 10.30 -1.87
N LEU A 146 -9.64 10.57 -0.91
CA LEU A 146 -8.84 11.80 -0.88
C LEU A 146 -7.88 11.90 -2.09
N LEU A 147 -7.41 10.76 -2.63
CA LEU A 147 -6.50 10.71 -3.77
C LEU A 147 -7.16 11.20 -5.08
N PHE A 148 -8.49 11.06 -5.21
CA PHE A 148 -9.23 11.52 -6.39
C PHE A 148 -9.23 13.04 -6.53
N PHE A 149 -9.14 13.78 -5.43
CA PHE A 149 -9.16 15.24 -5.45
C PHE A 149 -7.73 15.79 -5.48
N ARG A 150 -7.42 16.63 -6.46
CA ARG A 150 -6.07 17.22 -6.60
C ARG A 150 -5.61 17.98 -5.35
N ARG A 151 -6.53 18.64 -4.62
CA ARG A 151 -6.20 19.45 -3.43
C ARG A 151 -5.77 18.61 -2.24
N THR A 152 -6.33 17.41 -2.08
CA THR A 152 -6.06 16.50 -0.95
C THR A 152 -5.12 15.38 -1.30
N ARG A 153 -4.69 15.30 -2.58
CA ARG A 153 -3.86 14.20 -3.12
C ARG A 153 -2.57 14.00 -2.34
N LEU A 154 -1.85 15.07 -2.02
CA LEU A 154 -0.61 14.97 -1.24
C LEU A 154 -0.86 14.37 0.14
N PHE A 155 -1.89 14.80 0.83
CA PHE A 155 -2.29 14.25 2.14
C PHE A 155 -2.71 12.78 2.03
N ALA A 156 -3.44 12.42 0.98
CA ALA A 156 -3.82 11.04 0.69
C ALA A 156 -2.59 10.14 0.51
N ILE A 157 -1.56 10.60 -0.21
CA ILE A 157 -0.33 9.85 -0.43
C ILE A 157 0.39 9.60 0.92
N PHE A 158 0.44 10.58 1.82
CA PHE A 158 1.03 10.41 3.15
C PHE A 158 0.31 9.39 4.02
N ILE A 159 -1.00 9.23 3.85
CA ILE A 159 -1.76 8.18 4.55
C ILE A 159 -1.55 6.82 3.89
N LEU A 160 -1.67 6.75 2.56
CA LEU A 160 -1.68 5.50 1.82
C LEU A 160 -0.30 4.87 1.69
N LEU A 161 0.75 5.67 1.51
CA LEU A 161 2.09 5.16 1.25
C LEU A 161 2.64 4.28 2.38
N PRO A 162 2.56 4.65 3.68
CA PRO A 162 2.96 3.77 4.77
C PRO A 162 2.15 2.48 4.83
N VAL A 163 0.83 2.55 4.59
CA VAL A 163 -0.05 1.38 4.58
C VAL A 163 0.34 0.43 3.44
N MET A 164 0.56 0.96 2.24
CA MET A 164 0.92 0.15 1.08
C MET A 164 2.34 -0.41 1.18
N LEU A 165 3.30 0.33 1.76
CA LEU A 165 4.64 -0.18 2.06
C LEU A 165 4.58 -1.34 3.05
N ASN A 166 3.77 -1.23 4.10
CA ASN A 166 3.59 -2.31 5.06
C ASN A 166 3.03 -3.57 4.36
N ILE A 167 2.00 -3.42 3.51
CA ILE A 167 1.42 -4.54 2.75
C ILE A 167 2.47 -5.16 1.82
N LEU A 168 3.23 -4.34 1.10
CA LEU A 168 4.30 -4.82 0.20
C LEU A 168 5.38 -5.60 0.96
N LEU A 169 5.79 -5.13 2.14
CA LEU A 169 6.75 -5.85 2.99
C LEU A 169 6.19 -7.20 3.46
N ILE A 170 4.91 -7.24 3.85
CA ILE A 170 4.24 -8.49 4.21
C ILE A 170 4.22 -9.45 3.01
N ASP A 171 3.85 -8.97 1.82
CA ASP A 171 3.80 -9.79 0.61
C ASP A 171 5.17 -10.41 0.28
N ILE A 172 6.28 -9.65 0.49
CA ILE A 172 7.65 -10.11 0.25
C ILE A 172 8.08 -11.13 1.31
N PHE A 173 8.03 -10.74 2.59
CA PHE A 173 8.64 -11.53 3.67
C PHE A 173 7.81 -12.73 4.10
N TYR A 174 6.50 -12.67 3.96
CA TYR A 174 5.59 -13.79 4.25
C TYR A 174 5.24 -14.61 3.00
N GLN A 175 5.89 -14.31 1.86
CA GLN A 175 5.75 -15.07 0.61
C GLN A 175 4.28 -15.28 0.21
N LEU A 176 3.52 -14.19 0.16
CA LEU A 176 2.15 -14.24 -0.31
C LEU A 176 2.09 -14.58 -1.81
N ASN A 177 0.88 -14.79 -2.30
CA ASN A 177 0.63 -15.10 -3.70
C ASN A 177 1.33 -14.07 -4.63
N PRO A 178 2.08 -14.52 -5.68
CA PRO A 178 2.77 -13.62 -6.62
C PRO A 178 1.87 -12.55 -7.24
N GLY A 179 0.58 -12.83 -7.42
CA GLY A 179 -0.38 -11.84 -7.90
C GLY A 179 -0.62 -10.71 -6.90
N ALA A 180 -0.66 -11.01 -5.60
CA ALA A 180 -0.77 -10.00 -4.53
C ALA A 180 0.51 -9.15 -4.46
N LEU A 181 1.68 -9.78 -4.52
CA LEU A 181 2.97 -9.09 -4.53
C LEU A 181 3.09 -8.13 -5.74
N LEU A 182 2.74 -8.58 -6.94
CA LEU A 182 2.76 -7.74 -8.14
C LEU A 182 1.82 -6.54 -7.97
N GLN A 183 0.63 -6.78 -7.45
CA GLN A 183 -0.38 -5.73 -7.25
C GLN A 183 0.08 -4.70 -6.21
N SER A 184 0.60 -5.11 -5.07
CA SER A 184 1.10 -4.20 -4.03
C SER A 184 2.31 -3.40 -4.52
N LEU A 185 3.21 -4.01 -5.31
CA LEU A 185 4.34 -3.35 -5.95
C LEU A 185 3.88 -2.25 -6.93
N VAL A 186 2.92 -2.57 -7.80
CA VAL A 186 2.38 -1.62 -8.79
C VAL A 186 1.70 -0.44 -8.11
N LEU A 187 0.89 -0.70 -7.08
CA LEU A 187 0.18 0.35 -6.35
C LEU A 187 1.13 1.24 -5.54
N THR A 188 2.11 0.65 -4.88
CA THR A 188 3.16 1.40 -4.16
C THR A 188 3.98 2.24 -5.14
N GLY A 189 4.37 1.66 -6.29
CA GLY A 189 5.04 2.40 -7.37
C GLY A 189 4.22 3.56 -7.91
N GLY A 190 2.91 3.38 -8.07
CA GLY A 190 1.97 4.45 -8.45
C GLY A 190 1.93 5.60 -7.44
N LEU A 191 1.89 5.29 -6.15
CA LEU A 191 1.94 6.31 -5.08
C LEU A 191 3.28 7.03 -5.04
N VAL A 192 4.41 6.32 -5.17
CA VAL A 192 5.75 6.92 -5.23
C VAL A 192 5.89 7.82 -6.44
N TYR A 193 5.38 7.40 -7.61
CA TYR A 193 5.34 8.27 -8.79
C TYR A 193 4.52 9.54 -8.55
N LEU A 194 3.33 9.43 -7.97
CA LEU A 194 2.52 10.59 -7.63
C LEU A 194 3.24 11.52 -6.64
N LEU A 195 3.91 10.96 -5.62
CA LEU A 195 4.71 11.71 -4.67
C LEU A 195 5.86 12.47 -5.36
N SER A 196 6.52 11.85 -6.34
CA SER A 196 7.64 12.47 -7.07
C SER A 196 7.23 13.75 -7.81
N ASN A 197 5.95 13.88 -8.19
CA ASN A 197 5.45 15.12 -8.81
C ASN A 197 5.34 16.28 -7.81
N TYR A 198 5.26 15.99 -6.50
CA TYR A 198 5.22 16.98 -5.42
C TYR A 198 6.59 17.21 -4.76
N TYR A 199 7.66 16.66 -5.35
CA TYR A 199 9.02 16.76 -4.77
C TYR A 199 9.44 18.19 -4.46
N GLN A 200 9.20 19.15 -5.37
CA GLN A 200 9.55 20.55 -5.17
C GLN A 200 8.75 21.22 -4.05
N GLU A 201 7.47 20.90 -3.94
CA GLU A 201 6.61 21.40 -2.86
C GLU A 201 7.03 20.79 -1.52
N LEU A 202 7.33 19.50 -1.52
CA LEU A 202 7.77 18.76 -0.33
C LEU A 202 9.13 19.26 0.17
N THR A 203 10.10 19.42 -0.72
CA THR A 203 11.41 19.98 -0.36
C THR A 203 11.30 21.43 0.12
N SER A 204 10.48 22.26 -0.53
CA SER A 204 10.24 23.61 -0.07
C SER A 204 9.58 23.66 1.31
N PHE A 205 8.66 22.72 1.57
CA PHE A 205 8.01 22.61 2.88
C PHE A 205 8.99 22.14 3.97
N LEU A 206 9.80 21.13 3.70
CA LEU A 206 10.72 20.54 4.66
C LEU A 206 11.95 21.41 4.93
N PHE A 207 12.51 22.03 3.90
CA PHE A 207 13.80 22.72 4.00
C PHE A 207 13.69 24.25 4.04
N LYS A 208 12.71 24.89 3.36
CA LYS A 208 12.56 26.34 3.38
C LYS A 208 11.91 26.91 4.64
N VAL A 209 11.31 26.07 5.47
CA VAL A 209 10.76 26.50 6.77
C VAL A 209 11.86 27.00 7.73
N HIS A 210 13.13 26.67 7.44
CA HIS A 210 14.25 27.01 8.34
C HIS A 210 14.85 28.41 8.12
N ASP A 211 14.62 29.06 6.95
CA ASP A 211 15.37 30.26 6.57
C ASP A 211 14.65 31.61 6.74
N ASN A 212 13.43 31.68 7.30
CA ASN A 212 12.69 32.93 7.40
C ASN A 212 12.40 33.36 8.84
N PRO A 213 13.23 34.25 9.47
CA PRO A 213 13.09 34.63 10.87
C PRO A 213 11.82 35.48 11.18
N SER A 214 11.22 36.14 10.21
CA SER A 214 10.05 36.99 10.42
C SER A 214 8.69 36.24 10.42
N ARG A 215 8.66 34.99 10.01
CA ARG A 215 7.45 34.12 10.04
C ARG A 215 7.30 33.28 11.31
N LYS A 216 8.28 33.35 12.22
CA LYS A 216 8.37 32.47 13.42
C LYS A 216 7.17 32.57 14.38
N LYS A 217 6.47 33.69 14.45
CA LYS A 217 5.41 33.89 15.47
C LYS A 217 4.09 33.20 15.11
N ASN A 218 3.73 33.11 13.81
CA ASN A 218 2.50 32.40 13.37
C ASN A 218 2.73 30.93 13.04
N GLN A 219 3.98 30.55 12.73
CA GLN A 219 4.33 29.16 12.40
C GLN A 219 4.57 28.29 13.64
N GLN A 220 4.91 28.86 14.79
CA GLN A 220 5.04 28.08 16.02
C GLN A 220 3.71 27.41 16.43
N MET A 221 2.58 28.04 16.18
CA MET A 221 1.27 27.43 16.42
C MET A 221 0.90 26.34 15.39
N ALA A 222 1.27 26.52 14.13
CA ALA A 222 1.01 25.52 13.09
C ALA A 222 1.96 24.31 13.18
N SER A 223 3.25 24.54 13.51
CA SER A 223 4.27 23.52 13.72
C SER A 223 3.98 22.66 14.96
N SER A 224 3.43 23.26 16.02
CA SER A 224 3.03 22.51 17.22
C SER A 224 1.87 21.53 16.92
N ARG A 225 0.89 21.95 16.11
CA ARG A 225 -0.24 21.10 15.70
C ARG A 225 0.20 19.96 14.75
N SER A 226 1.15 20.20 13.85
CA SER A 226 1.69 19.21 12.94
C SER A 226 2.53 18.16 13.68
N LYS A 227 3.37 18.58 14.65
CA LYS A 227 4.15 17.64 15.50
C LYS A 227 3.25 16.80 16.41
N PHE A 228 2.13 17.35 16.86
CA PHE A 228 1.14 16.60 17.65
C PHE A 228 0.47 15.49 16.83
N LEU A 229 0.12 15.76 15.57
CA LEU A 229 -0.46 14.77 14.67
C LEU A 229 0.52 13.64 14.31
N THR A 230 1.79 13.98 14.02
CA THR A 230 2.83 12.96 13.75
C THR A 230 3.16 12.15 15.01
N CYS A 231 3.31 12.77 16.18
CA CYS A 231 3.48 12.04 17.44
C CYS A 231 2.26 11.19 17.79
N PHE A 232 1.05 11.68 17.53
CA PHE A 232 -0.19 10.95 17.79
C PHE A 232 -0.29 9.71 16.89
N PHE A 233 0.05 9.82 15.59
CA PHE A 233 0.10 8.69 14.68
C PHE A 233 1.20 7.67 15.06
N ILE A 234 2.40 8.13 15.40
CA ILE A 234 3.49 7.26 15.86
C ILE A 234 3.12 6.62 17.21
N CYS A 235 2.45 7.33 18.10
CA CYS A 235 2.01 6.81 19.40
C CYS A 235 0.86 5.79 19.26
N LEU A 236 -0.11 6.01 18.36
CA LEU A 236 -1.15 5.04 18.03
C LEU A 236 -0.56 3.77 17.40
N PHE A 237 0.42 3.91 16.50
CA PHE A 237 1.12 2.79 15.90
C PHE A 237 1.94 2.02 16.96
N CYS A 238 2.63 2.74 17.85
CA CYS A 238 3.42 2.14 18.94
C CYS A 238 2.55 1.52 20.04
N GLN A 239 1.39 2.12 20.38
CA GLN A 239 0.44 1.55 21.32
C GLN A 239 -0.24 0.28 20.78
N SER A 240 -0.50 0.21 19.46
CA SER A 240 -1.03 -1.01 18.83
C SER A 240 -0.07 -2.19 18.98
N PHE A 241 1.23 -1.93 19.03
CA PHE A 241 2.25 -2.96 19.33
C PHE A 241 2.40 -3.27 20.82
N ARG A 242 2.00 -2.37 21.72
CA ARG A 242 2.20 -2.56 23.17
C ARG A 242 1.01 -3.24 23.87
N THR A 243 -0.16 -3.22 23.32
CA THR A 243 -1.37 -3.76 23.97
C THR A 243 -1.77 -5.11 23.40
N LYS A 244 -1.02 -6.14 23.66
CA LYS A 244 -1.48 -7.46 24.04
C LYS A 244 -0.29 -8.36 24.34
N ARG A 245 0.34 -8.19 25.50
CA ARG A 245 0.89 -9.36 26.18
C ARG A 245 -0.32 -10.22 26.53
N ILE A 246 -0.51 -11.30 25.79
CA ILE A 246 -1.51 -12.33 26.14
C ILE A 246 -1.06 -12.90 27.48
N PRO A 247 -1.79 -12.67 28.59
CA PRO A 247 -1.44 -13.28 29.86
C PRO A 247 -1.75 -14.77 29.73
N GLY A 248 -0.73 -15.59 29.51
CA GLY A 248 -0.91 -17.05 29.41
C GLY A 248 0.06 -17.74 28.47
N PHE A 249 0.46 -17.15 27.37
CA PHE A 249 1.31 -17.81 26.38
C PHE A 249 2.71 -18.16 26.91
N TRP A 250 3.30 -17.27 27.71
CA TRP A 250 4.61 -17.53 28.34
C TRP A 250 4.53 -18.48 29.54
N ARG A 251 3.37 -18.62 30.20
CA ARG A 251 3.18 -19.54 31.31
C ARG A 251 3.15 -20.99 30.85
N ILE A 252 2.69 -21.25 29.61
CA ILE A 252 2.67 -22.59 29.03
C ILE A 252 4.08 -23.02 28.57
N GLN A 253 4.85 -22.10 28.00
CA GLN A 253 6.23 -22.35 27.58
C GLN A 253 7.15 -22.53 28.81
N SER A 254 6.99 -21.70 29.85
CA SER A 254 7.74 -21.82 31.10
C SER A 254 7.44 -23.17 31.84
N LYS A 255 6.18 -23.62 31.87
CA LYS A 255 5.83 -24.90 32.43
C LYS A 255 6.43 -26.10 31.66
N LYS A 256 6.44 -26.04 30.32
CA LYS A 256 7.05 -27.08 29.49
C LYS A 256 8.58 -27.16 29.66
N HIS A 257 9.25 -26.01 29.85
CA HIS A 257 10.68 -26.03 30.13
C HIS A 257 11.01 -26.48 31.54
N HIS A 258 10.24 -26.09 32.57
CA HIS A 258 10.45 -26.53 33.95
C HIS A 258 10.28 -28.03 34.11
N THR A 259 9.25 -28.62 33.53
CA THR A 259 9.02 -30.08 33.59
C THR A 259 10.08 -30.89 32.82
N LYS A 260 10.73 -30.30 31.81
CA LYS A 260 11.81 -30.94 31.07
C LYS A 260 13.14 -30.89 31.85
N TRP A 261 13.38 -29.83 32.62
CA TRP A 261 14.55 -29.71 33.51
C TRP A 261 14.45 -30.61 34.73
N GLU A 262 13.28 -30.73 35.36
CA GLU A 262 13.08 -31.65 36.49
C GLU A 262 13.29 -33.11 36.08
N LYS A 263 12.83 -33.54 34.91
CA LYS A 263 13.05 -34.88 34.38
C LYS A 263 14.52 -35.17 34.04
N CYS A 264 15.32 -34.18 33.66
CA CYS A 264 16.75 -34.36 33.46
C CYS A 264 17.54 -34.44 34.80
N HIS A 265 17.08 -33.70 35.83
CA HIS A 265 17.78 -33.70 37.12
C HIS A 265 17.49 -34.93 37.98
N THR A 266 16.28 -35.49 37.92
CA THR A 266 15.92 -36.71 38.64
C THR A 266 16.48 -37.97 38.00
N GLY A 267 16.76 -37.96 36.69
CA GLY A 267 17.42 -39.07 35.99
C GLY A 267 18.93 -39.19 36.26
N PHE A 268 19.56 -38.12 36.76
CA PHE A 268 21.00 -38.08 37.04
C PHE A 268 21.34 -38.52 38.48
N LEU A 269 20.36 -38.51 39.39
CA LEU A 269 20.55 -38.89 40.81
C LEU A 269 20.13 -40.31 41.15
N SER A 270 19.59 -41.06 40.19
CA SER A 270 19.19 -42.49 40.41
C SER A 270 20.14 -43.51 39.78
N GLY A 271 21.35 -43.10 39.40
CA GLY A 271 22.40 -43.95 38.80
C GLY A 271 23.63 -44.07 39.67
N GLN A 272 23.46 -44.34 40.98
CA GLN A 272 24.51 -44.90 41.86
C GLN A 272 23.93 -46.06 42.68
#